data_dc8da823bd6826b9d8aff9b884428b0c
#
_entry.id   dc8da823bd6826b9d8aff9b884428b0c
#
_cell.length_a   1.000
_cell.length_b   1.000
_cell.length_c   1.000
_cell.angle_alpha   90.00
_cell.angle_beta   90.00
_cell.angle_gamma   90.00
#
_symmetry.space_group_name_H-M   'P 1'
#
loop_
_entity.id
_entity.type
_entity.pdbx_description
1 polymer ?
#
loop_
_entity_poly.entity_id
_entity_poly.type
_entity_poly.pdbx_seq_one_letter_code
_entity_poly.pdbx_strand_id
1 'polypeptide(L)'
;MMMVVMMVMGCNSGGVKDAEKVFLSEMVNLGKGFMEVFVSFGDMITETLGIKAETKKSEIGKYFSDIEKSMQTTKVKLNEILEKNGNYEKVKTVVEQFISGTVDKIATGAKEAALGASGSGVIGNAVQNQDAVPGETASVNALVKGIKEIVEVVLRDKGNPEASKTEEGERKSIAKLLSGKGATDGEEKHAAAASASIGAVSGADILQAIAKSVETAGGVDIDQAKDAASIAAASKKDNAADFAAARNDAVIAGGIALRAMAKDGKLSAKTGENKSANAVNGAVASAVNKVLSTLLIGIRNRVDLGLKEINKVLGEIKQGEGSVAKINE
;
A
#
# COMPACT_ATOMS: atom_id res chain seq x y z
N MET A 1 -17.65 21.22 5.60
CA MET A 1 -18.17 22.55 5.92
C MET A 1 -17.77 23.47 4.79
N MET A 2 -18.69 23.76 3.93
CA MET A 2 -18.51 24.40 2.62
C MET A 2 -18.70 25.89 2.80
N MET A 3 -17.64 26.68 2.67
CA MET A 3 -17.73 28.13 2.72
C MET A 3 -17.83 28.64 1.29
N VAL A 4 -19.04 28.88 0.84
CA VAL A 4 -19.34 29.62 -0.38
C VAL A 4 -19.22 31.09 -0.05
N VAL A 5 -18.23 31.74 -0.61
CA VAL A 5 -18.17 33.22 -0.55
C VAL A 5 -19.03 33.76 -1.68
N MET A 6 -20.22 34.19 -1.34
CA MET A 6 -21.00 35.14 -2.15
C MET A 6 -20.46 36.54 -1.91
N MET A 7 -19.95 37.18 -2.94
CA MET A 7 -19.91 38.65 -2.99
C MET A 7 -20.62 39.08 -4.27
N VAL A 8 -21.68 39.78 -4.04
CA VAL A 8 -22.53 40.40 -5.06
C VAL A 8 -22.42 41.92 -4.99
N MET A 9 -22.38 42.51 -6.16
CA MET A 9 -22.85 43.83 -6.61
C MET A 9 -21.89 45.01 -6.61
N GLY A 10 -21.78 45.53 -7.82
CA GLY A 10 -21.44 46.90 -8.09
C GLY A 10 -21.38 47.23 -9.60
N CYS A 11 -22.29 47.98 -10.10
CA CYS A 11 -22.65 48.29 -11.46
C CYS A 11 -21.57 48.79 -12.45
N ASN A 12 -21.71 48.33 -13.70
CA ASN A 12 -21.60 49.05 -14.98
C ASN A 12 -20.25 49.18 -15.68
N SER A 13 -19.96 48.23 -16.54
CA SER A 13 -19.45 48.40 -17.95
C SER A 13 -19.46 47.02 -18.61
N GLY A 14 -20.14 46.89 -19.79
CA GLY A 14 -20.52 45.60 -20.36
C GLY A 14 -19.39 44.64 -20.69
N GLY A 15 -18.18 45.07 -21.07
CA GLY A 15 -17.09 44.19 -21.46
C GLY A 15 -16.29 43.59 -20.32
N VAL A 16 -16.14 44.28 -19.19
CA VAL A 16 -15.40 43.79 -18.01
C VAL A 16 -16.22 42.75 -17.26
N LYS A 17 -17.55 42.93 -17.22
CA LYS A 17 -18.48 41.98 -16.56
C LYS A 17 -18.54 40.63 -17.25
N ASP A 18 -18.43 40.61 -18.57
CA ASP A 18 -18.47 39.37 -19.35
C ASP A 18 -17.15 38.59 -19.18
N ALA A 19 -15.99 39.25 -19.16
CA ALA A 19 -14.70 38.61 -18.88
C ALA A 19 -14.63 38.06 -17.45
N GLU A 20 -15.15 38.78 -16.46
CA GLU A 20 -15.22 38.33 -15.07
C GLU A 20 -16.17 37.12 -14.90
N LYS A 21 -17.32 37.14 -15.57
CA LYS A 21 -18.26 36.00 -15.56
C LYS A 21 -17.67 34.77 -16.22
N VAL A 22 -16.95 34.93 -17.33
CA VAL A 22 -16.26 33.82 -18.03
C VAL A 22 -15.20 33.24 -17.11
N PHE A 23 -14.33 34.06 -16.51
CA PHE A 23 -13.33 33.63 -15.58
C PHE A 23 -13.91 32.86 -14.36
N LEU A 24 -14.97 33.41 -13.73
CA LEU A 24 -15.63 32.74 -12.62
C LEU A 24 -16.26 31.41 -13.04
N SER A 25 -16.85 31.35 -14.24
CA SER A 25 -17.42 30.11 -14.78
C SER A 25 -16.33 29.07 -15.04
N GLU A 26 -15.19 29.45 -15.59
CA GLU A 26 -14.05 28.55 -15.82
C GLU A 26 -13.52 28.03 -14.49
N MET A 27 -13.34 28.87 -13.47
CA MET A 27 -12.88 28.46 -12.15
C MET A 27 -13.85 27.49 -11.46
N VAL A 28 -15.16 27.75 -11.57
CA VAL A 28 -16.19 26.85 -11.03
C VAL A 28 -16.18 25.50 -11.76
N ASN A 29 -16.05 25.49 -13.08
CA ASN A 29 -16.01 24.26 -13.87
C ASN A 29 -14.72 23.46 -13.57
N LEU A 30 -13.60 24.12 -13.45
CA LEU A 30 -12.32 23.51 -13.09
C LEU A 30 -12.38 22.90 -11.68
N GLY A 31 -12.91 23.63 -10.70
CA GLY A 31 -13.12 23.14 -9.34
C GLY A 31 -14.07 21.94 -9.27
N LYS A 32 -15.15 21.95 -10.06
CA LYS A 32 -16.06 20.79 -10.20
C LYS A 32 -15.36 19.59 -10.79
N GLY A 33 -14.55 19.76 -11.84
CA GLY A 33 -13.78 18.69 -12.45
C GLY A 33 -12.85 17.99 -11.45
N PHE A 34 -12.10 18.75 -10.64
CA PHE A 34 -11.26 18.17 -9.60
C PHE A 34 -12.06 17.52 -8.46
N MET A 35 -13.23 18.05 -8.11
CA MET A 35 -14.12 17.43 -7.15
C MET A 35 -14.66 16.07 -7.66
N GLU A 36 -14.99 15.98 -8.93
CA GLU A 36 -15.41 14.71 -9.57
C GLU A 36 -14.29 13.67 -9.53
N VAL A 37 -13.03 14.08 -9.76
CA VAL A 37 -11.87 13.19 -9.58
C VAL A 37 -11.78 12.69 -8.14
N PHE A 38 -11.95 13.58 -7.16
CA PHE A 38 -11.92 13.24 -5.74
C PHE A 38 -13.00 12.23 -5.36
N VAL A 39 -14.26 12.49 -5.75
CA VAL A 39 -15.39 11.58 -5.47
C VAL A 39 -15.17 10.24 -6.15
N SER A 40 -14.83 10.24 -7.44
CA SER A 40 -14.59 9.02 -8.20
C SER A 40 -13.44 8.19 -7.62
N PHE A 41 -12.37 8.82 -7.14
CA PHE A 41 -11.28 8.13 -6.45
C PHE A 41 -11.75 7.53 -5.12
N GLY A 42 -12.52 8.29 -4.34
CA GLY A 42 -13.13 7.80 -3.09
C GLY A 42 -13.97 6.55 -3.32
N ASP A 43 -14.83 6.55 -4.32
CA ASP A 43 -15.71 5.42 -4.65
C ASP A 43 -14.93 4.19 -5.13
N MET A 44 -13.85 4.37 -5.88
CA MET A 44 -13.00 3.26 -6.35
C MET A 44 -12.25 2.53 -5.23
N ILE A 45 -12.03 3.18 -4.09
CA ILE A 45 -11.20 2.64 -2.98
C ILE A 45 -12.03 2.31 -1.72
N THR A 46 -13.35 2.36 -1.79
CA THR A 46 -14.24 2.10 -0.63
C THR A 46 -14.47 0.62 -0.33
N GLU A 47 -14.12 -0.30 -1.22
CA GLU A 47 -14.27 -1.73 -0.94
C GLU A 47 -13.38 -2.13 0.25
N THR A 48 -14.02 -2.38 1.37
CA THR A 48 -13.37 -2.83 2.60
C THR A 48 -12.68 -4.16 2.35
N LEU A 49 -11.37 -4.19 2.53
CA LEU A 49 -10.59 -5.43 2.48
C LEU A 49 -11.02 -6.35 3.63
N GLY A 50 -11.97 -7.20 3.36
CA GLY A 50 -12.32 -8.30 4.26
C GLY A 50 -11.29 -9.44 4.16
N ILE A 51 -9.99 -9.13 4.37
CA ILE A 51 -8.93 -10.13 4.30
C ILE A 51 -9.12 -11.17 5.40
N LYS A 52 -9.30 -12.41 4.97
CA LYS A 52 -9.45 -13.59 5.81
C LYS A 52 -8.39 -14.62 5.44
N ALA A 53 -8.23 -15.66 6.27
CA ALA A 53 -7.32 -16.76 5.96
C ALA A 53 -7.63 -17.45 4.62
N GLU A 54 -8.91 -17.51 4.23
CA GLU A 54 -9.40 -18.10 3.00
C GLU A 54 -9.22 -17.22 1.76
N THR A 55 -8.82 -15.94 1.93
CA THR A 55 -8.55 -15.03 0.82
C THR A 55 -7.45 -15.61 -0.07
N LYS A 56 -7.70 -15.68 -1.38
CA LYS A 56 -6.72 -16.19 -2.34
C LYS A 56 -5.61 -15.19 -2.59
N LYS A 57 -4.40 -15.67 -2.86
CA LYS A 57 -3.27 -14.83 -3.26
C LYS A 57 -3.58 -14.03 -4.53
N SER A 58 -4.30 -14.63 -5.49
CA SER A 58 -4.77 -13.95 -6.70
C SER A 58 -5.75 -12.80 -6.41
N GLU A 59 -6.53 -12.86 -5.32
CA GLU A 59 -7.39 -11.75 -4.90
C GLU A 59 -6.57 -10.58 -4.35
N ILE A 60 -5.43 -10.88 -3.69
CA ILE A 60 -4.47 -9.84 -3.31
C ILE A 60 -3.84 -9.20 -4.55
N GLY A 61 -3.48 -10.01 -5.56
CA GLY A 61 -2.98 -9.51 -6.84
C GLY A 61 -4.01 -8.63 -7.56
N LYS A 62 -5.28 -9.05 -7.55
CA LYS A 62 -6.38 -8.25 -8.08
C LYS A 62 -6.53 -6.92 -7.33
N TYR A 63 -6.43 -6.93 -6.01
CA TYR A 63 -6.46 -5.73 -5.21
C TYR A 63 -5.40 -4.69 -5.63
N PHE A 64 -4.15 -5.12 -5.83
CA PHE A 64 -3.11 -4.24 -6.35
C PHE A 64 -3.42 -3.76 -7.79
N SER A 65 -3.93 -4.65 -8.65
CA SER A 65 -4.35 -4.27 -10.00
C SER A 65 -5.49 -3.25 -10.02
N ASP A 66 -6.40 -3.32 -9.06
CA ASP A 66 -7.51 -2.35 -8.94
C ASP A 66 -6.98 -0.99 -8.45
N ILE A 67 -5.95 -0.96 -7.57
CA ILE A 67 -5.23 0.28 -7.23
C ILE A 67 -4.55 0.88 -8.48
N GLU A 68 -3.83 0.09 -9.26
CA GLU A 68 -3.21 0.53 -10.52
C GLU A 68 -4.23 1.20 -11.44
N LYS A 69 -5.36 0.51 -11.72
CA LYS A 69 -6.43 1.03 -12.56
C LYS A 69 -7.04 2.32 -12.03
N SER A 70 -7.24 2.40 -10.71
CA SER A 70 -7.76 3.61 -10.06
C SER A 70 -6.83 4.80 -10.25
N MET A 71 -5.52 4.58 -10.13
CA MET A 71 -4.51 5.62 -10.38
C MET A 71 -4.47 6.03 -11.85
N GLN A 72 -4.53 5.08 -12.78
CA GLN A 72 -4.59 5.36 -14.22
C GLN A 72 -5.84 6.17 -14.60
N THR A 73 -7.00 5.80 -14.06
CA THR A 73 -8.25 6.54 -14.26
C THR A 73 -8.16 7.96 -13.72
N THR A 74 -7.56 8.12 -12.53
CA THR A 74 -7.31 9.43 -11.92
C THR A 74 -6.41 10.29 -12.80
N LYS A 75 -5.33 9.72 -13.34
CA LYS A 75 -4.43 10.40 -14.28
C LYS A 75 -5.15 10.88 -15.53
N VAL A 76 -5.95 10.00 -16.17
CA VAL A 76 -6.71 10.36 -17.37
C VAL A 76 -7.64 11.54 -17.11
N LYS A 77 -8.41 11.49 -16.02
CA LYS A 77 -9.32 12.58 -15.64
C LYS A 77 -8.60 13.91 -15.37
N LEU A 78 -7.44 13.85 -14.68
CA LEU A 78 -6.62 15.03 -14.43
C LEU A 78 -6.09 15.65 -15.74
N ASN A 79 -5.63 14.83 -16.68
CA ASN A 79 -5.18 15.29 -17.99
C ASN A 79 -6.31 15.89 -18.82
N GLU A 80 -7.51 15.28 -18.83
CA GLU A 80 -8.68 15.83 -19.52
C GLU A 80 -9.06 17.22 -18.98
N ILE A 81 -8.91 17.44 -17.66
CA ILE A 81 -9.14 18.75 -17.05
C ILE A 81 -8.09 19.75 -17.55
N LEU A 82 -6.82 19.36 -17.63
CA LEU A 82 -5.74 20.21 -18.13
C LEU A 82 -5.92 20.56 -19.61
N GLU A 83 -6.34 19.61 -20.46
CA GLU A 83 -6.59 19.85 -21.89
C GLU A 83 -7.71 20.87 -22.10
N LYS A 84 -8.77 20.81 -21.29
CA LYS A 84 -9.90 21.74 -21.38
C LYS A 84 -9.59 23.14 -20.82
N ASN A 85 -8.62 23.24 -19.88
CA ASN A 85 -8.36 24.43 -19.10
C ASN A 85 -6.85 24.80 -19.04
N GLY A 86 -6.08 24.44 -20.05
CA GLY A 86 -4.61 24.55 -20.10
C GLY A 86 -4.03 25.97 -20.07
N ASN A 87 -4.87 27.01 -19.92
CA ASN A 87 -4.44 28.41 -19.87
C ASN A 87 -3.88 28.85 -18.52
N TYR A 88 -3.96 27.99 -17.48
CA TYR A 88 -3.52 28.31 -16.12
C TYR A 88 -2.24 27.56 -15.76
N GLU A 89 -1.10 28.13 -16.10
CA GLU A 89 0.23 27.48 -15.98
C GLU A 89 0.53 27.00 -14.56
N LYS A 90 0.11 27.76 -13.52
CA LYS A 90 0.29 27.34 -12.12
C LYS A 90 -0.48 26.05 -11.80
N VAL A 91 -1.72 25.94 -12.28
CA VAL A 91 -2.54 24.71 -12.06
C VAL A 91 -1.93 23.55 -12.82
N LYS A 92 -1.55 23.77 -14.09
CA LYS A 92 -0.89 22.76 -14.92
C LYS A 92 0.35 22.21 -14.20
N THR A 93 1.24 23.07 -13.74
CA THR A 93 2.47 22.68 -13.04
C THR A 93 2.17 21.80 -11.80
N VAL A 94 1.22 22.20 -10.95
CA VAL A 94 0.88 21.45 -9.74
C VAL A 94 0.23 20.10 -10.08
N VAL A 95 -0.64 20.05 -11.07
CA VAL A 95 -1.29 18.82 -11.52
C VAL A 95 -0.26 17.85 -12.13
N GLU A 96 0.63 18.33 -12.99
CA GLU A 96 1.69 17.52 -13.59
C GLU A 96 2.66 16.97 -12.53
N GLN A 97 3.02 17.77 -11.53
CA GLN A 97 3.83 17.33 -10.39
C GLN A 97 3.10 16.27 -9.54
N PHE A 98 1.80 16.44 -9.33
CA PHE A 98 0.99 15.46 -8.62
C PHE A 98 0.88 14.15 -9.40
N ILE A 99 0.65 14.21 -10.71
CA ILE A 99 0.61 13.02 -11.57
C ILE A 99 1.95 12.28 -11.50
N SER A 100 3.05 12.94 -11.83
CA SER A 100 4.38 12.29 -11.91
C SER A 100 4.94 11.86 -10.56
N GLY A 101 4.76 12.70 -9.53
CA GLY A 101 5.32 12.48 -8.19
C GLY A 101 4.47 11.56 -7.30
N THR A 102 3.20 11.36 -7.61
CA THR A 102 2.28 10.60 -6.76
C THR A 102 1.53 9.53 -7.53
N VAL A 103 0.72 9.92 -8.51
CA VAL A 103 -0.21 9.01 -9.19
C VAL A 103 0.55 7.93 -9.97
N ASP A 104 1.54 8.32 -10.77
CA ASP A 104 2.34 7.39 -11.59
C ASP A 104 3.17 6.44 -10.72
N LYS A 105 3.74 6.92 -9.63
CA LYS A 105 4.53 6.07 -8.71
C LYS A 105 3.65 5.03 -8.00
N ILE A 106 2.48 5.44 -7.51
CA ILE A 106 1.53 4.48 -6.91
C ILE A 106 1.08 3.45 -7.94
N ALA A 107 0.75 3.87 -9.17
CA ALA A 107 0.34 2.97 -10.23
C ALA A 107 1.44 1.95 -10.57
N THR A 108 2.69 2.42 -10.73
CA THR A 108 3.84 1.56 -11.03
C THR A 108 4.08 0.56 -9.90
N GLY A 109 4.11 1.02 -8.66
CA GLY A 109 4.29 0.15 -7.49
C GLY A 109 3.16 -0.87 -7.34
N ALA A 110 1.91 -0.47 -7.58
CA ALA A 110 0.77 -1.38 -7.53
C ALA A 110 0.83 -2.44 -8.64
N LYS A 111 1.20 -2.05 -9.86
CA LYS A 111 1.43 -2.99 -10.97
C LYS A 111 2.49 -4.03 -10.61
N GLU A 112 3.61 -3.61 -10.06
CA GLU A 112 4.71 -4.50 -9.67
C GLU A 112 4.27 -5.45 -8.53
N ALA A 113 3.61 -4.93 -7.49
CA ALA A 113 3.10 -5.75 -6.39
C ALA A 113 2.06 -6.77 -6.84
N ALA A 114 1.23 -6.45 -7.84
CA ALA A 114 0.25 -7.37 -8.42
C ALA A 114 0.92 -8.61 -9.05
N LEU A 115 2.08 -8.45 -9.69
CA LEU A 115 2.85 -9.56 -10.24
C LEU A 115 3.34 -10.51 -9.14
N GLY A 116 3.68 -9.97 -7.97
CA GLY A 116 4.15 -10.75 -6.83
C GLY A 116 3.04 -11.54 -6.13
N ALA A 117 1.84 -11.00 -6.03
CA ALA A 117 0.71 -11.65 -5.39
C ALA A 117 -0.06 -12.53 -6.37
N SER A 118 0.52 -13.65 -6.77
CA SER A 118 -0.04 -14.57 -7.75
C SER A 118 -0.22 -15.97 -7.19
N GLY A 119 -1.09 -16.76 -7.81
CA GLY A 119 -1.34 -18.15 -7.43
C GLY A 119 -2.77 -18.39 -6.93
N SER A 120 -3.21 -19.65 -7.02
CA SER A 120 -4.57 -20.09 -6.63
C SER A 120 -4.73 -20.38 -5.13
N GLY A 121 -3.61 -20.49 -4.40
CA GLY A 121 -3.62 -20.81 -2.96
C GLY A 121 -4.17 -19.67 -2.11
N VAL A 122 -4.70 -20.00 -0.94
CA VAL A 122 -5.13 -19.03 0.07
C VAL A 122 -3.94 -18.52 0.88
N ILE A 123 -4.09 -17.36 1.51
CA ILE A 123 -3.01 -16.78 2.33
C ILE A 123 -2.81 -17.56 3.64
N GLY A 124 -3.88 -18.01 4.27
CA GLY A 124 -3.86 -18.84 5.47
C GLY A 124 -3.85 -20.32 5.10
N ASN A 125 -2.71 -20.82 4.66
CA ASN A 125 -2.56 -22.17 4.09
C ASN A 125 -1.73 -23.11 4.95
N ALA A 126 -1.50 -22.78 6.22
CA ALA A 126 -0.86 -23.70 7.17
C ALA A 126 -1.79 -24.86 7.47
N VAL A 127 -1.29 -26.08 7.27
CA VAL A 127 -1.99 -27.34 7.53
C VAL A 127 -1.09 -28.29 8.31
N GLN A 128 -1.70 -29.13 9.14
CA GLN A 128 -0.99 -30.18 9.86
C GLN A 128 -0.19 -31.08 8.90
N ASN A 129 0.89 -31.64 9.40
CA ASN A 129 1.74 -32.60 8.66
C ASN A 129 2.36 -32.05 7.37
N GLN A 130 2.43 -30.74 7.22
CA GLN A 130 3.07 -30.12 6.07
C GLN A 130 4.12 -29.12 6.51
N ASP A 131 5.24 -29.15 5.81
CA ASP A 131 6.32 -28.18 5.99
C ASP A 131 5.90 -26.77 5.54
N ALA A 132 6.54 -25.75 6.12
CA ALA A 132 6.53 -24.43 5.52
C ALA A 132 7.20 -24.46 4.14
N VAL A 133 6.70 -23.63 3.23
CA VAL A 133 7.27 -23.48 1.89
C VAL A 133 7.68 -22.02 1.71
N PRO A 134 8.89 -21.72 1.22
CA PRO A 134 9.30 -20.35 0.92
C PRO A 134 8.38 -19.74 -0.15
N GLY A 135 8.17 -18.44 -0.05
CA GLY A 135 7.62 -17.67 -1.16
C GLY A 135 8.58 -17.72 -2.34
N GLU A 136 8.03 -17.87 -3.56
CA GLU A 136 8.85 -17.78 -4.77
C GLU A 136 9.64 -16.47 -4.78
N THR A 137 10.95 -16.55 -4.96
CA THR A 137 11.87 -15.41 -4.83
C THR A 137 11.48 -14.23 -5.74
N ALA A 138 11.14 -14.50 -7.00
CA ALA A 138 10.69 -13.45 -7.92
C ALA A 138 9.40 -12.79 -7.44
N SER A 139 8.47 -13.56 -6.89
CA SER A 139 7.21 -13.08 -6.32
C SER A 139 7.43 -12.21 -5.09
N VAL A 140 8.32 -12.62 -4.18
CA VAL A 140 8.70 -11.83 -2.99
C VAL A 140 9.35 -10.51 -3.40
N ASN A 141 10.30 -10.54 -4.35
CA ASN A 141 10.99 -9.33 -4.81
C ASN A 141 10.03 -8.36 -5.51
N ALA A 142 9.09 -8.84 -6.32
CA ALA A 142 8.07 -8.01 -6.94
C ALA A 142 7.15 -7.34 -5.91
N LEU A 143 6.72 -8.07 -4.87
CA LEU A 143 5.96 -7.48 -3.75
C LEU A 143 6.77 -6.42 -3.00
N VAL A 144 8.02 -6.71 -2.66
CA VAL A 144 8.90 -5.76 -1.95
C VAL A 144 9.09 -4.48 -2.77
N LYS A 145 9.44 -4.62 -4.05
CA LYS A 145 9.66 -3.50 -4.95
C LYS A 145 8.40 -2.65 -5.12
N GLY A 146 7.26 -3.29 -5.40
CA GLY A 146 6.00 -2.59 -5.58
C GLY A 146 5.53 -1.88 -4.32
N ILE A 147 5.59 -2.55 -3.16
CA ILE A 147 5.24 -1.95 -1.86
C ILE A 147 6.19 -0.79 -1.53
N LYS A 148 7.49 -0.93 -1.78
CA LYS A 148 8.48 0.13 -1.55
C LYS A 148 8.16 1.39 -2.33
N GLU A 149 7.89 1.30 -3.64
CA GLU A 149 7.53 2.43 -4.48
C GLU A 149 6.30 3.19 -3.94
N ILE A 150 5.28 2.45 -3.47
CA ILE A 150 4.09 3.06 -2.87
C ILE A 150 4.43 3.71 -1.52
N VAL A 151 5.14 3.01 -0.64
CA VAL A 151 5.49 3.47 0.72
C VAL A 151 6.31 4.76 0.68
N GLU A 152 7.27 4.89 -0.23
CA GLU A 152 8.08 6.10 -0.42
C GLU A 152 7.22 7.33 -0.71
N VAL A 153 6.09 7.17 -1.39
CA VAL A 153 5.16 8.26 -1.70
C VAL A 153 4.18 8.53 -0.58
N VAL A 154 3.59 7.47 0.01
CA VAL A 154 2.42 7.60 0.89
C VAL A 154 2.78 7.70 2.37
N LEU A 155 3.84 7.04 2.83
CA LEU A 155 4.27 7.07 4.22
C LEU A 155 5.46 8.00 4.45
N ARG A 156 6.37 8.11 3.48
CA ARG A 156 7.63 8.86 3.63
C ARG A 156 8.38 8.41 4.90
N ASP A 157 8.52 9.28 5.88
CA ASP A 157 9.23 9.01 7.13
C ASP A 157 8.33 8.45 8.24
N LYS A 158 7.05 8.13 7.96
CA LYS A 158 6.12 7.57 8.96
C LYS A 158 6.35 6.08 9.13
N GLY A 159 6.48 5.65 10.36
CA GLY A 159 6.73 4.26 10.75
C GLY A 159 8.21 4.01 11.07
N ASN A 160 8.44 3.06 11.97
CA ASN A 160 9.76 2.62 12.37
C ASN A 160 9.99 1.16 11.93
N PRO A 161 10.83 0.90 10.91
CA PRO A 161 11.12 -0.45 10.44
C PRO A 161 11.82 -1.35 11.47
N GLU A 162 12.39 -0.73 12.51
CA GLU A 162 13.07 -1.43 13.60
C GLU A 162 12.19 -1.53 14.86
N ALA A 163 10.87 -1.25 14.73
CA ALA A 163 9.96 -1.34 15.85
C ALA A 163 9.95 -2.76 16.46
N SER A 164 10.16 -2.81 17.77
CA SER A 164 10.27 -4.04 18.54
C SER A 164 9.76 -3.79 19.95
N LYS A 165 8.75 -4.55 20.38
CA LYS A 165 8.05 -4.36 21.67
C LYS A 165 7.79 -5.66 22.42
N THR A 166 7.94 -6.83 21.75
CA THR A 166 7.76 -8.14 22.37
C THR A 166 9.08 -8.70 22.90
N GLU A 167 9.00 -9.74 23.70
CA GLU A 167 10.17 -10.39 24.32
C GLU A 167 11.06 -11.07 23.27
N GLU A 168 12.37 -11.00 23.46
CA GLU A 168 13.36 -11.53 22.52
C GLU A 168 13.21 -13.04 22.26
N GLY A 169 12.97 -13.81 23.30
CA GLY A 169 12.80 -15.26 23.20
C GLY A 169 11.57 -15.63 22.39
N GLU A 170 10.46 -14.88 22.57
CA GLU A 170 9.24 -15.07 21.79
C GLU A 170 9.50 -14.77 20.33
N ARG A 171 10.13 -13.63 20.01
CA ARG A 171 10.47 -13.28 18.62
C ARG A 171 11.33 -14.32 17.93
N LYS A 172 12.34 -14.84 18.62
CA LYS A 172 13.20 -15.92 18.08
C LYS A 172 12.40 -17.16 17.73
N SER A 173 11.47 -17.55 18.58
CA SER A 173 10.67 -18.76 18.42
C SER A 173 9.72 -18.73 17.21
N ILE A 174 9.39 -17.54 16.68
CA ILE A 174 8.49 -17.39 15.53
C ILE A 174 9.08 -18.05 14.26
N ALA A 175 10.40 -18.18 14.15
CA ALA A 175 11.04 -18.93 13.05
C ALA A 175 10.47 -20.34 12.87
N LYS A 176 9.97 -20.96 13.94
CA LYS A 176 9.35 -22.29 13.92
C LYS A 176 8.06 -22.38 13.12
N LEU A 177 7.38 -21.26 12.87
CA LEU A 177 6.24 -21.19 11.94
C LEU A 177 6.67 -21.28 10.48
N LEU A 178 7.93 -21.07 10.20
CA LEU A 178 8.53 -20.96 8.88
C LEU A 178 9.48 -22.13 8.58
N SER A 179 9.42 -23.16 9.44
CA SER A 179 10.29 -24.34 9.48
C SER A 179 9.58 -25.60 8.99
N GLY A 180 10.08 -26.76 9.38
CA GLY A 180 9.53 -28.07 9.04
C GLY A 180 8.24 -28.43 9.79
N LYS A 181 7.76 -29.64 9.60
CA LYS A 181 6.58 -30.24 10.26
C LYS A 181 6.91 -30.96 11.57
N GLY A 182 7.99 -30.59 12.24
CA GLY A 182 8.45 -31.27 13.44
C GLY A 182 7.44 -31.22 14.60
N ALA A 183 7.65 -32.05 15.61
CA ALA A 183 6.78 -32.11 16.79
C ALA A 183 6.76 -30.83 17.61
N THR A 184 7.78 -29.98 17.47
CA THR A 184 7.94 -28.70 18.17
C THR A 184 7.80 -27.48 17.27
N ASP A 185 7.51 -27.68 15.98
CA ASP A 185 7.32 -26.61 14.99
C ASP A 185 5.85 -26.22 14.90
N GLY A 186 5.60 -24.98 14.54
CA GLY A 186 4.25 -24.50 14.30
C GLY A 186 3.27 -24.67 15.46
N GLU A 187 3.72 -24.72 16.71
CA GLU A 187 2.85 -24.84 17.90
C GLU A 187 2.00 -23.58 18.07
N GLU A 188 0.86 -23.71 18.78
CA GLU A 188 -0.02 -22.59 19.13
C GLU A 188 0.72 -21.44 19.82
N LYS A 189 1.70 -21.72 20.69
CA LYS A 189 2.53 -20.70 21.34
C LYS A 189 3.35 -19.84 20.35
N HIS A 190 3.83 -20.44 19.25
CA HIS A 190 4.57 -19.71 18.22
C HIS A 190 3.62 -18.82 17.38
N ALA A 191 2.39 -19.30 17.13
CA ALA A 191 1.35 -18.50 16.51
C ALA A 191 0.90 -17.35 17.41
N ALA A 192 0.81 -17.57 18.72
CA ALA A 192 0.54 -16.53 19.72
C ALA A 192 1.66 -15.48 19.75
N ALA A 193 2.93 -15.90 19.75
CA ALA A 193 4.08 -15.00 19.67
C ALA A 193 4.06 -14.17 18.37
N ALA A 194 3.75 -14.79 17.22
CA ALA A 194 3.59 -14.08 15.96
C ALA A 194 2.44 -13.06 16.00
N SER A 195 1.29 -13.44 16.55
CA SER A 195 0.15 -12.54 16.74
C SER A 195 0.49 -11.37 17.66
N ALA A 196 1.22 -11.60 18.74
CA ALA A 196 1.72 -10.58 19.64
C ALA A 196 2.68 -9.61 18.92
N SER A 197 3.64 -10.15 18.17
CA SER A 197 4.58 -9.38 17.37
C SER A 197 3.85 -8.50 16.31
N ILE A 198 2.90 -9.06 15.57
CA ILE A 198 2.07 -8.33 14.60
C ILE A 198 1.22 -7.27 15.31
N GLY A 199 0.64 -7.60 16.47
CA GLY A 199 -0.18 -6.68 17.27
C GLY A 199 0.59 -5.49 17.83
N ALA A 200 1.84 -5.70 18.22
CA ALA A 200 2.68 -4.73 18.93
C ALA A 200 3.16 -3.56 18.08
N VAL A 201 3.19 -3.68 16.75
CA VAL A 201 3.69 -2.68 15.81
C VAL A 201 2.58 -2.11 14.94
N SER A 202 2.74 -0.90 14.43
CA SER A 202 1.80 -0.29 13.49
C SER A 202 1.96 -0.88 12.07
N GLY A 203 0.92 -0.73 11.24
CA GLY A 203 1.04 -1.11 9.83
C GLY A 203 2.08 -0.28 9.07
N ALA A 204 2.32 0.97 9.50
CA ALA A 204 3.37 1.80 8.94
C ALA A 204 4.77 1.24 9.27
N ASP A 205 4.99 0.74 10.50
CA ASP A 205 6.26 0.10 10.88
C ASP A 205 6.53 -1.13 10.01
N ILE A 206 5.50 -1.98 9.82
CA ILE A 206 5.60 -3.18 8.97
C ILE A 206 5.90 -2.82 7.52
N LEU A 207 5.17 -1.84 6.96
CA LEU A 207 5.38 -1.38 5.59
C LEU A 207 6.78 -0.79 5.38
N GLN A 208 7.31 -0.05 6.36
CA GLN A 208 8.68 0.45 6.32
C GLN A 208 9.71 -0.70 6.42
N ALA A 209 9.45 -1.73 7.22
CA ALA A 209 10.31 -2.89 7.29
C ALA A 209 10.34 -3.67 5.95
N ILE A 210 9.19 -3.79 5.28
CA ILE A 210 9.12 -4.36 3.92
C ILE A 210 9.90 -3.48 2.92
N ALA A 211 9.66 -2.17 2.92
CA ALA A 211 10.28 -1.23 1.98
C ALA A 211 11.80 -1.12 2.15
N LYS A 212 12.33 -1.36 3.36
CA LYS A 212 13.77 -1.40 3.65
C LYS A 212 14.42 -2.74 3.35
N SER A 213 13.65 -3.79 3.07
CA SER A 213 14.21 -5.07 2.67
C SER A 213 14.97 -4.93 1.35
N VAL A 214 16.05 -5.69 1.24
CA VAL A 214 16.79 -5.82 -0.02
C VAL A 214 16.19 -6.96 -0.85
N GLU A 215 16.39 -6.90 -2.17
CA GLU A 215 16.03 -8.04 -3.02
C GLU A 215 16.75 -9.30 -2.54
N THR A 216 15.99 -10.37 -2.37
CA THR A 216 16.56 -11.64 -1.90
C THR A 216 16.91 -12.53 -3.09
N ALA A 217 18.02 -13.25 -2.96
CA ALA A 217 18.38 -14.32 -3.92
C ALA A 217 17.70 -15.65 -3.58
N GLY A 218 16.99 -15.75 -2.42
CA GLY A 218 16.50 -17.00 -1.87
C GLY A 218 17.60 -17.87 -1.29
N GLY A 219 17.24 -19.10 -0.86
CA GLY A 219 18.22 -20.10 -0.41
C GLY A 219 18.83 -19.87 0.98
N VAL A 220 18.40 -18.84 1.70
CA VAL A 220 18.82 -18.60 3.10
C VAL A 220 17.93 -19.44 4.00
N ASP A 221 18.52 -20.13 4.98
CA ASP A 221 17.76 -20.82 6.00
C ASP A 221 17.03 -19.83 6.91
N ILE A 222 15.86 -20.21 7.44
CA ILE A 222 15.01 -19.31 8.21
C ILE A 222 15.70 -18.75 9.46
N ASP A 223 16.57 -19.51 10.10
CA ASP A 223 17.32 -19.04 11.27
C ASP A 223 18.30 -17.91 10.92
N GLN A 224 18.76 -17.81 9.68
CA GLN A 224 19.69 -16.80 9.18
C GLN A 224 19.01 -15.60 8.51
N ALA A 225 17.70 -15.69 8.19
CA ALA A 225 16.97 -14.61 7.55
C ALA A 225 16.99 -13.33 8.41
N LYS A 226 17.26 -12.16 7.80
CA LYS A 226 17.54 -10.90 8.53
C LYS A 226 16.50 -9.80 8.33
N ASP A 227 15.84 -9.77 7.19
CA ASP A 227 14.84 -8.76 6.81
C ASP A 227 13.54 -9.42 6.33
N ALA A 228 12.52 -8.64 6.04
CA ALA A 228 11.21 -9.18 5.69
C ALA A 228 11.24 -10.00 4.40
N ALA A 229 12.03 -9.58 3.39
CA ALA A 229 12.15 -10.32 2.13
C ALA A 229 12.85 -11.68 2.32
N SER A 230 13.96 -11.69 3.06
CA SER A 230 14.68 -12.93 3.36
C SER A 230 13.85 -13.89 4.22
N ILE A 231 13.06 -13.41 5.18
CA ILE A 231 12.11 -14.24 5.96
C ILE A 231 11.05 -14.84 5.04
N ALA A 232 10.50 -14.06 4.11
CA ALA A 232 9.46 -14.53 3.19
C ALA A 232 9.95 -15.63 2.24
N ALA A 233 11.18 -15.53 1.74
CA ALA A 233 11.79 -16.46 0.80
C ALA A 233 12.72 -17.50 1.47
N ALA A 234 12.81 -17.52 2.81
CA ALA A 234 13.69 -18.43 3.54
C ALA A 234 13.27 -19.89 3.38
N SER A 235 14.26 -20.73 3.19
CA SER A 235 14.11 -22.18 3.24
C SER A 235 13.79 -22.64 4.68
N LYS A 236 13.03 -23.72 4.79
CA LYS A 236 12.84 -24.39 6.08
C LYS A 236 14.17 -24.92 6.60
N LYS A 237 14.31 -24.97 7.92
CA LYS A 237 15.37 -25.73 8.59
C LYS A 237 14.75 -26.88 9.34
N ASP A 238 15.27 -28.09 9.12
CA ASP A 238 14.83 -29.26 9.86
C ASP A 238 15.26 -29.14 11.34
N ASN A 239 14.44 -29.65 12.26
CA ASN A 239 14.60 -29.55 13.72
C ASN A 239 14.46 -28.13 14.30
N ALA A 240 13.45 -27.40 13.83
CA ALA A 240 12.89 -26.20 14.47
C ALA A 240 13.91 -25.26 15.10
N ALA A 241 14.69 -24.58 14.28
CA ALA A 241 15.58 -23.58 14.80
C ALA A 241 14.82 -22.26 15.07
N ASP A 242 15.13 -21.66 16.21
CA ASP A 242 14.84 -20.25 16.44
C ASP A 242 15.64 -19.37 15.48
N PHE A 243 15.24 -18.11 15.27
CA PHE A 243 16.15 -17.16 14.63
C PHE A 243 17.48 -17.11 15.38
N ALA A 244 18.60 -17.17 14.69
CA ALA A 244 19.94 -17.13 15.28
C ALA A 244 20.16 -15.86 16.12
N ALA A 245 19.55 -14.73 15.70
CA ALA A 245 19.42 -13.53 16.50
C ALA A 245 17.97 -13.04 16.43
N ALA A 246 17.48 -12.37 17.48
CA ALA A 246 16.14 -11.80 17.46
C ALA A 246 15.96 -10.84 16.29
N ARG A 247 14.81 -10.94 15.63
CA ARG A 247 14.37 -9.98 14.61
C ARG A 247 13.40 -9.00 15.24
N ASN A 248 13.31 -7.81 14.69
CA ASN A 248 12.34 -6.82 15.14
C ASN A 248 10.91 -7.26 14.80
N ASP A 249 9.95 -6.88 15.62
CA ASP A 249 8.53 -7.23 15.39
C ASP A 249 8.02 -6.78 14.00
N ALA A 250 8.41 -5.57 13.56
CA ALA A 250 8.04 -5.06 12.24
C ALA A 250 8.61 -5.91 11.10
N VAL A 251 9.84 -6.39 11.23
CA VAL A 251 10.52 -7.26 10.27
C VAL A 251 9.85 -8.63 10.21
N ILE A 252 9.54 -9.23 11.35
CA ILE A 252 8.83 -10.52 11.43
C ILE A 252 7.45 -10.43 10.80
N ALA A 253 6.66 -9.42 11.19
CA ALA A 253 5.33 -9.20 10.66
C ALA A 253 5.34 -8.97 9.14
N GLY A 254 6.33 -8.21 8.63
CA GLY A 254 6.55 -8.01 7.21
C GLY A 254 6.89 -9.29 6.47
N GLY A 255 7.77 -10.11 7.03
CA GLY A 255 8.16 -11.41 6.45
C GLY A 255 7.00 -12.40 6.39
N ILE A 256 6.18 -12.47 7.45
CA ILE A 256 4.96 -13.30 7.48
C ILE A 256 3.96 -12.82 6.40
N ALA A 257 3.71 -11.51 6.32
CA ALA A 257 2.78 -10.95 5.33
C ALA A 257 3.26 -11.20 3.89
N LEU A 258 4.54 -10.94 3.59
CA LEU A 258 5.12 -11.19 2.28
C LEU A 258 5.04 -12.67 1.88
N ARG A 259 5.43 -13.59 2.81
CA ARG A 259 5.37 -15.04 2.54
C ARG A 259 3.94 -15.50 2.25
N ALA A 260 2.97 -14.96 2.99
CA ALA A 260 1.56 -15.28 2.80
C ALA A 260 1.02 -14.80 1.45
N MET A 261 1.43 -13.62 0.99
CA MET A 261 0.99 -13.03 -0.29
C MET A 261 1.72 -13.63 -1.49
N ALA A 262 3.01 -13.95 -1.34
CA ALA A 262 3.84 -14.46 -2.43
C ALA A 262 3.38 -15.82 -2.94
N LYS A 263 3.56 -16.08 -4.23
CA LYS A 263 3.33 -17.38 -4.85
C LYS A 263 4.08 -18.46 -4.06
N ASP A 264 3.46 -19.63 -3.91
CA ASP A 264 3.94 -20.82 -3.19
C ASP A 264 4.13 -20.65 -1.67
N GLY A 265 4.31 -19.46 -1.16
CA GLY A 265 4.59 -19.18 0.24
C GLY A 265 3.58 -19.85 1.19
N LYS A 266 4.10 -20.53 2.23
CA LYS A 266 3.32 -21.30 3.20
C LYS A 266 4.00 -21.30 4.56
N LEU A 267 3.20 -21.26 5.63
CA LEU A 267 3.66 -21.46 6.99
C LEU A 267 3.37 -22.89 7.45
N SER A 268 4.11 -23.38 8.44
CA SER A 268 3.88 -24.70 9.06
C SER A 268 2.91 -24.63 10.21
N ALA A 269 2.27 -25.74 10.51
CA ALA A 269 1.47 -25.93 11.72
C ALA A 269 1.82 -27.28 12.36
N LYS A 270 1.72 -27.36 13.68
CA LYS A 270 2.10 -28.54 14.45
C LYS A 270 1.36 -29.78 13.96
N THR A 271 2.10 -30.88 13.86
CA THR A 271 1.55 -32.19 13.52
C THR A 271 0.54 -32.64 14.58
N GLY A 272 -0.63 -33.05 14.14
CA GLY A 272 -1.68 -33.63 15.00
C GLY A 272 -2.57 -32.60 15.72
N GLU A 273 -2.40 -31.28 15.51
CA GLU A 273 -3.19 -30.24 16.21
C GLU A 273 -3.88 -29.25 15.23
N ASN A 274 -5.21 -29.38 15.07
CA ASN A 274 -5.98 -28.43 14.26
C ASN A 274 -5.96 -26.99 14.81
N LYS A 275 -5.93 -26.82 16.14
CA LYS A 275 -5.87 -25.51 16.78
C LYS A 275 -4.66 -24.70 16.34
N SER A 276 -3.50 -25.35 16.22
CA SER A 276 -2.27 -24.75 15.77
C SER A 276 -2.41 -24.19 14.34
N ALA A 277 -2.95 -24.96 13.40
CA ALA A 277 -3.17 -24.50 12.04
C ALA A 277 -4.10 -23.27 11.99
N ASN A 278 -5.19 -23.27 12.74
CA ASN A 278 -6.11 -22.13 12.81
C ASN A 278 -5.46 -20.89 13.42
N ALA A 279 -4.66 -21.06 14.47
CA ALA A 279 -3.92 -19.94 15.10
C ALA A 279 -2.91 -19.33 14.14
N VAL A 280 -2.13 -20.17 13.41
CA VAL A 280 -1.17 -19.70 12.40
C VAL A 280 -1.89 -18.95 11.28
N ASN A 281 -2.96 -19.51 10.74
CA ASN A 281 -3.72 -18.90 9.66
C ASN A 281 -4.37 -17.57 10.08
N GLY A 282 -4.81 -17.46 11.34
CA GLY A 282 -5.31 -16.22 11.92
C GLY A 282 -4.22 -15.14 12.03
N ALA A 283 -3.01 -15.50 12.50
CA ALA A 283 -1.88 -14.58 12.55
C ALA A 283 -1.49 -14.08 11.16
N VAL A 284 -1.45 -14.97 10.17
CA VAL A 284 -1.18 -14.64 8.76
C VAL A 284 -2.21 -13.64 8.22
N ALA A 285 -3.50 -13.91 8.39
CA ALA A 285 -4.56 -13.03 7.94
C ALA A 285 -4.45 -11.64 8.59
N SER A 286 -4.10 -11.59 9.88
CA SER A 286 -3.88 -10.35 10.62
C SER A 286 -2.72 -9.54 10.05
N ALA A 287 -1.59 -10.19 9.74
CA ALA A 287 -0.43 -9.52 9.15
C ALA A 287 -0.75 -8.92 7.78
N VAL A 288 -1.34 -9.71 6.89
CA VAL A 288 -1.72 -9.26 5.54
C VAL A 288 -2.75 -8.13 5.60
N ASN A 289 -3.80 -8.28 6.42
CA ASN A 289 -4.81 -7.24 6.57
C ASN A 289 -4.20 -5.92 7.08
N LYS A 290 -3.30 -5.98 8.06
CA LYS A 290 -2.65 -4.80 8.62
C LYS A 290 -1.78 -4.07 7.58
N VAL A 291 -1.05 -4.81 6.76
CA VAL A 291 -0.25 -4.27 5.66
C VAL A 291 -1.14 -3.59 4.61
N LEU A 292 -2.12 -4.32 4.07
CA LEU A 292 -2.94 -3.82 2.97
C LEU A 292 -3.87 -2.68 3.37
N SER A 293 -4.50 -2.77 4.55
CA SER A 293 -5.36 -1.69 5.05
C SER A 293 -4.58 -0.39 5.31
N THR A 294 -3.36 -0.50 5.87
CA THR A 294 -2.51 0.68 6.10
C THR A 294 -2.03 1.29 4.79
N LEU A 295 -1.66 0.44 3.82
CA LEU A 295 -1.26 0.89 2.49
C LEU A 295 -2.39 1.65 1.79
N LEU A 296 -3.61 1.11 1.82
CA LEU A 296 -4.80 1.74 1.26
C LEU A 296 -5.10 3.10 1.87
N ILE A 297 -5.08 3.17 3.21
CA ILE A 297 -5.27 4.43 3.94
C ILE A 297 -4.18 5.45 3.56
N GLY A 298 -2.93 5.00 3.44
CA GLY A 298 -1.81 5.83 2.99
C GLY A 298 -2.03 6.40 1.59
N ILE A 299 -2.42 5.56 0.64
CA ILE A 299 -2.72 5.95 -0.74
C ILE A 299 -3.85 6.99 -0.75
N ARG A 300 -4.97 6.70 -0.08
CA ARG A 300 -6.11 7.60 0.00
C ARG A 300 -5.71 8.97 0.55
N ASN A 301 -5.04 8.98 1.69
CA ASN A 301 -4.61 10.23 2.32
C ASN A 301 -3.66 11.04 1.41
N ARG A 302 -2.77 10.37 0.67
CA ARG A 302 -1.83 11.05 -0.22
C ARG A 302 -2.51 11.65 -1.43
N VAL A 303 -3.47 10.95 -2.03
CA VAL A 303 -4.27 11.46 -3.16
C VAL A 303 -5.14 12.62 -2.70
N ASP A 304 -5.82 12.50 -1.57
CA ASP A 304 -6.63 13.57 -0.98
C ASP A 304 -5.81 14.85 -0.73
N LEU A 305 -4.58 14.71 -0.24
CA LEU A 305 -3.67 15.85 -0.03
C LEU A 305 -3.29 16.51 -1.36
N GLY A 306 -2.97 15.72 -2.40
CA GLY A 306 -2.63 16.28 -3.71
C GLY A 306 -3.80 17.03 -4.36
N LEU A 307 -5.01 16.46 -4.30
CA LEU A 307 -6.22 17.13 -4.80
C LEU A 307 -6.57 18.40 -4.02
N LYS A 308 -6.33 18.43 -2.70
CA LYS A 308 -6.48 19.65 -1.88
C LYS A 308 -5.47 20.73 -2.26
N GLU A 309 -4.24 20.35 -2.57
CA GLU A 309 -3.20 21.28 -3.02
C GLU A 309 -3.56 21.92 -4.37
N ILE A 310 -4.05 21.11 -5.31
CA ILE A 310 -4.58 21.60 -6.59
C ILE A 310 -5.73 22.60 -6.35
N ASN A 311 -6.70 22.26 -5.51
CA ASN A 311 -7.82 23.15 -5.18
C ASN A 311 -7.37 24.46 -4.50
N LYS A 312 -6.31 24.43 -3.67
CA LYS A 312 -5.74 25.63 -3.08
C LYS A 312 -5.17 26.57 -4.15
N VAL A 313 -4.39 26.02 -5.10
CA VAL A 313 -3.82 26.79 -6.20
C VAL A 313 -4.90 27.41 -7.08
N LEU A 314 -6.01 26.69 -7.32
CA LEU A 314 -7.17 27.23 -8.01
C LEU A 314 -7.74 28.47 -7.33
N GLY A 315 -7.83 28.47 -5.99
CA GLY A 315 -8.30 29.62 -5.21
C GLY A 315 -7.36 30.83 -5.22
N GLU A 316 -6.12 30.66 -5.64
CA GLU A 316 -5.09 31.71 -5.73
C GLU A 316 -5.02 32.38 -7.12
N ILE A 317 -5.72 31.83 -8.13
CA ILE A 317 -5.72 32.37 -9.49
C ILE A 317 -6.49 33.69 -9.56
N LYS A 318 -5.89 34.71 -10.18
CA LYS A 318 -6.48 36.02 -10.42
C LYS A 318 -6.97 36.13 -11.84
N GLN A 319 -8.01 36.97 -12.05
CA GLN A 319 -8.48 37.33 -13.36
C GLN A 319 -7.32 37.92 -14.22
N GLY A 320 -7.13 37.39 -15.43
CA GLY A 320 -6.06 37.81 -16.34
C GLY A 320 -4.83 36.89 -16.37
N GLU A 321 -4.64 36.00 -15.39
CA GLU A 321 -3.49 35.06 -15.40
C GLU A 321 -3.56 34.00 -16.54
N GLY A 322 -4.77 33.74 -17.09
CA GLY A 322 -4.96 32.79 -18.20
C GLY A 322 -4.95 33.41 -19.61
N SER A 323 -4.91 34.72 -19.73
CA SER A 323 -5.07 35.40 -21.03
C SER A 323 -3.76 35.70 -21.79
N VAL A 324 -2.60 35.34 -21.25
CA VAL A 324 -1.29 35.69 -21.85
C VAL A 324 -0.90 34.80 -23.03
N ALA A 325 -1.57 33.68 -23.24
CA ALA A 325 -1.20 32.71 -24.29
C ALA A 325 -1.88 32.89 -25.67
N LYS A 326 -2.78 33.88 -25.85
CA LYS A 326 -3.55 34.08 -27.10
C LYS A 326 -3.18 35.34 -27.90
N ILE A 327 -2.07 36.00 -27.63
CA ILE A 327 -1.68 37.25 -28.34
C ILE A 327 -0.52 37.03 -29.34
N ASN A 328 -0.08 35.81 -29.59
CA ASN A 328 0.93 35.53 -30.61
C ASN A 328 0.45 34.44 -31.58
N GLU A 329 -0.53 34.73 -32.38
CA GLU A 329 -0.75 34.18 -33.74
C GLU A 329 -1.33 35.27 -34.63
#